data_a8ffc6ea5d81acadc629ff3d3937370d
#
_entry.id   a8ffc6ea5d81acadc629ff3d3937370d
#
_cell.length_a   1.000
_cell.length_b   1.000
_cell.length_c   1.000
_cell.angle_alpha   90.00
_cell.angle_beta   90.00
_cell.angle_gamma   90.00
#
_symmetry.space_group_name_H-M   'P 1'
#
loop_
_entity.id
_entity.type
_entity.pdbx_description
1 polymer ?
#
loop_
_entity_poly.entity_id
_entity_poly.type
_entity_poly.pdbx_seq_one_letter_code
_entity_poly.pdbx_strand_id
1 'polypeptide(L)'
;AGYSETVYQWGDGSTNTTDLFAEALLERWKPDRLVLIGTRTSAWDHLAFRINSPLYEDLIESCSESGKGISDEEIFSLCNGLKTFWGLPVELFAHDSDLSNGNALKTLMFYVDCLERVPVDHELILDLSHGFRPMPVLLLSSIRYQQALTPERRAQKVRIVYGEYGGKVSKVRNLDAIWEGMRVAESARRWFEIFSAEELCMELEGFWSEGARAIKDLGQAIQANDLQRALSPIRALGGALKRTPEESPAWFPDILSKLHALHH
;
A
#
# COMPACT_ATOMS: atom_id res chain seq x y z
N ALA A 1 6.54 29.06 3.39
CA ALA A 1 5.12 28.95 3.72
C ALA A 1 4.93 27.63 4.47
N GLY A 2 4.68 27.70 5.80
CA GLY A 2 4.49 26.52 6.63
C GLY A 2 3.17 25.80 6.32
N TYR A 3 3.08 24.52 6.64
CA TYR A 3 1.81 23.83 6.71
C TYR A 3 0.93 24.53 7.76
N SER A 4 -0.34 24.73 7.43
CA SER A 4 -1.31 25.29 8.37
C SER A 4 -2.02 24.16 9.10
N GLU A 5 -2.37 24.39 10.34
CA GLU A 5 -3.20 23.49 11.12
C GLU A 5 -4.47 23.12 10.33
N THR A 6 -4.71 21.84 10.16
CA THR A 6 -5.77 21.27 9.33
C THR A 6 -6.56 20.26 10.15
N VAL A 7 -7.88 20.27 10.01
CA VAL A 7 -8.77 19.26 10.60
C VAL A 7 -8.86 18.09 9.64
N TYR A 8 -8.33 16.93 10.00
CA TYR A 8 -8.46 15.68 9.24
C TYR A 8 -9.71 14.93 9.70
N GLN A 9 -10.68 14.77 8.80
CA GLN A 9 -11.93 14.06 9.07
C GLN A 9 -11.89 12.64 8.51
N TRP A 10 -12.06 11.65 9.37
CA TRP A 10 -12.10 10.24 9.02
C TRP A 10 -13.48 9.79 8.55
N GLY A 11 -13.55 8.63 7.89
CA GLY A 11 -14.81 8.08 7.38
C GLY A 11 -15.85 7.73 8.45
N ASP A 12 -15.42 7.53 9.71
CA ASP A 12 -16.30 7.30 10.86
C ASP A 12 -16.77 8.60 11.55
N GLY A 13 -16.41 9.76 10.99
CA GLY A 13 -16.76 11.08 11.51
C GLY A 13 -15.82 11.61 12.59
N SER A 14 -14.86 10.84 13.09
CA SER A 14 -13.83 11.32 14.02
C SER A 14 -12.89 12.31 13.33
N THR A 15 -12.24 13.17 14.12
CA THR A 15 -11.34 14.22 13.61
C THR A 15 -10.05 14.29 14.42
N ASN A 16 -8.96 14.63 13.72
CA ASN A 16 -7.68 15.03 14.32
C ASN A 16 -7.30 16.39 13.77
N THR A 17 -6.72 17.26 14.61
CA THR A 17 -6.27 18.58 14.20
C THR A 17 -4.76 18.65 14.35
N THR A 18 -4.05 18.82 13.23
CA THR A 18 -2.58 18.91 13.19
C THR A 18 -2.14 19.59 11.89
N ASP A 19 -0.94 20.13 11.86
CA ASP A 19 -0.28 20.62 10.65
C ASP A 19 0.51 19.52 9.90
N LEU A 20 0.66 18.33 10.52
CA LEU A 20 1.39 17.20 9.96
C LEU A 20 0.50 15.94 9.92
N PHE A 21 0.07 15.53 8.73
CA PHE A 21 -0.83 14.38 8.58
C PHE A 21 -0.27 13.08 9.19
N ALA A 22 1.04 12.89 9.18
CA ALA A 22 1.68 11.76 9.85
C ALA A 22 1.28 11.64 11.34
N GLU A 23 1.11 12.76 12.06
CA GLU A 23 0.68 12.74 13.46
C GLU A 23 -0.77 12.25 13.62
N ALA A 24 -1.66 12.66 12.70
CA ALA A 24 -3.02 12.13 12.68
C ALA A 24 -3.04 10.61 12.47
N LEU A 25 -2.12 10.09 11.64
CA LEU A 25 -1.95 8.64 11.43
C LEU A 25 -1.40 7.95 12.68
N LEU A 26 -0.38 8.54 13.33
CA LEU A 26 0.22 8.01 14.56
C LEU A 26 -0.81 7.91 15.68
N GLU A 27 -1.64 8.95 15.85
CA GLU A 27 -2.70 8.95 16.85
C GLU A 27 -3.77 7.90 16.56
N ARG A 28 -4.15 7.75 15.28
CA ARG A 28 -5.23 6.85 14.83
C ARG A 28 -4.88 5.39 14.96
N TRP A 29 -3.69 4.99 14.50
CA TRP A 29 -3.31 3.58 14.38
C TRP A 29 -2.23 3.13 15.35
N LYS A 30 -1.53 4.05 16.02
CA LYS A 30 -0.47 3.73 16.98
C LYS A 30 0.50 2.68 16.45
N PRO A 31 1.14 2.94 15.30
CA PRO A 31 2.01 1.97 14.66
C PRO A 31 3.26 1.70 15.52
N ASP A 32 3.84 0.52 15.36
CA ASP A 32 5.08 0.12 16.05
C ASP A 32 6.32 0.81 15.47
N ARG A 33 6.22 1.31 14.23
CA ARG A 33 7.31 1.93 13.49
C ARG A 33 6.77 2.94 12.49
N LEU A 34 7.55 3.98 12.22
CA LEU A 34 7.28 4.95 11.17
C LEU A 34 8.44 4.97 10.16
N VAL A 35 8.11 4.91 8.88
CA VAL A 35 9.05 5.08 7.79
C VAL A 35 8.64 6.31 6.99
N LEU A 36 9.52 7.30 6.89
CA LEU A 36 9.34 8.51 6.12
C LEU A 36 10.24 8.46 4.88
N ILE A 37 9.65 8.59 3.71
CA ILE A 37 10.37 8.56 2.45
C ILE A 37 10.09 9.85 1.69
N GLY A 38 11.14 10.53 1.24
CA GLY A 38 11.02 11.76 0.48
C GLY A 38 12.14 11.95 -0.52
N THR A 39 12.08 13.03 -1.28
CA THR A 39 13.25 13.50 -2.05
C THR A 39 14.20 14.25 -1.14
N ARG A 40 15.46 14.37 -1.53
CA ARG A 40 16.43 15.17 -0.76
C ARG A 40 15.95 16.61 -0.56
N THR A 41 15.18 17.15 -1.49
CA THR A 41 14.61 18.49 -1.42
C THR A 41 13.17 18.54 -0.89
N SER A 42 12.68 17.46 -0.25
CA SER A 42 11.39 17.51 0.44
C SER A 42 11.45 18.46 1.63
N ALA A 43 10.28 18.84 2.14
CA ALA A 43 10.14 19.80 3.24
C ALA A 43 10.57 19.22 4.60
N TRP A 44 11.84 18.77 4.70
CA TRP A 44 12.42 18.22 5.94
C TRP A 44 12.56 19.27 7.05
N ASP A 45 12.65 20.55 6.69
CA ASP A 45 12.62 21.70 7.59
C ASP A 45 11.35 21.71 8.45
N HIS A 46 10.20 21.30 7.93
CA HIS A 46 8.98 21.19 8.72
C HIS A 46 9.08 20.16 9.86
N LEU A 47 9.71 19.01 9.59
CA LEU A 47 9.94 18.01 10.62
C LEU A 47 10.95 18.52 11.67
N ALA A 48 11.99 19.20 11.22
CA ALA A 48 12.97 19.82 12.11
C ALA A 48 12.35 20.90 12.99
N PHE A 49 11.49 21.75 12.42
CA PHE A 49 10.72 22.74 13.16
C PHE A 49 9.85 22.09 14.24
N ARG A 50 9.14 21.02 13.86
CA ARG A 50 8.21 20.33 14.77
C ARG A 50 8.88 19.79 16.03
N ILE A 51 10.12 19.34 15.93
CA ILE A 51 10.89 18.80 17.06
C ILE A 51 11.86 19.81 17.70
N ASN A 52 11.77 21.09 17.32
CA ASN A 52 12.72 22.14 17.72
C ASN A 52 14.18 21.73 17.47
N SER A 53 14.46 21.12 16.31
CA SER A 53 15.80 20.70 15.94
C SER A 53 16.69 21.89 15.63
N PRO A 54 17.98 21.87 16.06
CA PRO A 54 18.95 22.87 15.64
C PRO A 54 19.23 22.89 14.13
N LEU A 55 18.86 21.82 13.42
CA LEU A 55 18.99 21.73 11.96
C LEU A 55 17.97 22.56 11.18
N TYR A 56 16.99 23.20 11.84
CA TYR A 56 15.88 23.84 11.17
C TYR A 56 16.32 24.91 10.15
N GLU A 57 17.19 25.83 10.56
CA GLU A 57 17.69 26.92 9.70
C GLU A 57 18.53 26.37 8.53
N ASP A 58 19.41 25.41 8.79
CA ASP A 58 20.25 24.76 7.77
C ASP A 58 19.39 24.04 6.73
N LEU A 59 18.29 23.38 7.15
CA LEU A 59 17.38 22.68 6.26
C LEU A 59 16.50 23.62 5.42
N ILE A 60 16.14 24.80 5.93
CA ILE A 60 15.49 25.82 5.10
C ILE A 60 16.43 26.21 3.97
N GLU A 61 17.67 26.55 4.28
CA GLU A 61 18.67 26.93 3.27
C GLU A 61 18.90 25.81 2.26
N SER A 62 19.16 24.59 2.74
CA SER A 62 19.55 23.45 1.88
C SER A 62 18.38 22.92 1.04
N CYS A 63 17.18 22.78 1.59
CA CYS A 63 16.05 22.17 0.89
C CYS A 63 15.25 23.17 0.06
N SER A 64 14.99 24.38 0.60
CA SER A 64 14.06 25.34 -0.01
C SER A 64 14.76 26.42 -0.84
N GLU A 65 15.95 26.89 -0.42
CA GLU A 65 16.59 28.04 -1.07
C GLU A 65 17.68 27.61 -2.06
N SER A 66 18.60 26.72 -1.66
CA SER A 66 19.73 26.32 -2.50
C SER A 66 19.45 25.11 -3.38
N GLY A 67 18.43 24.32 -3.04
CA GLY A 67 18.09 23.09 -3.76
C GLY A 67 19.14 21.96 -3.63
N LYS A 68 20.11 22.08 -2.70
CA LYS A 68 21.10 21.03 -2.44
C LYS A 68 20.47 19.80 -1.80
N GLY A 69 19.40 20.02 -1.01
CA GLY A 69 18.70 18.98 -0.29
C GLY A 69 19.42 18.53 0.98
N ILE A 70 18.73 17.69 1.76
CA ILE A 70 19.22 17.13 3.01
C ILE A 70 20.39 16.16 2.79
N SER A 71 21.43 16.28 3.59
CA SER A 71 22.58 15.35 3.65
C SER A 71 22.27 14.09 4.46
N ASP A 72 23.13 13.07 4.36
CA ASP A 72 22.93 11.82 5.11
C ASP A 72 23.17 12.03 6.62
N GLU A 73 24.07 12.94 7.01
CA GLU A 73 24.32 13.33 8.40
C GLU A 73 23.09 14.05 9.01
N GLU A 74 22.48 14.93 8.25
CA GLU A 74 21.25 15.63 8.66
C GLU A 74 20.07 14.67 8.77
N ILE A 75 19.92 13.72 7.84
CA ILE A 75 18.92 12.64 7.91
C ILE A 75 19.09 11.85 9.20
N PHE A 76 20.31 11.43 9.52
CA PHE A 76 20.59 10.68 10.73
C PHE A 76 20.24 11.47 12.00
N SER A 77 20.62 12.73 12.06
CA SER A 77 20.33 13.63 13.18
C SER A 77 18.82 13.86 13.34
N LEU A 78 18.14 14.21 12.26
CA LEU A 78 16.68 14.42 12.24
C LEU A 78 15.91 13.14 12.64
N CYS A 79 16.33 12.00 12.13
CA CYS A 79 15.76 10.71 12.47
C CYS A 79 15.82 10.41 13.97
N ASN A 80 16.96 10.69 14.62
CA ASN A 80 17.12 10.50 16.07
C ASN A 80 16.25 11.48 16.89
N GLY A 81 16.12 12.73 16.43
CA GLY A 81 15.21 13.70 17.04
C GLY A 81 13.77 13.24 16.98
N LEU A 82 13.31 12.77 15.81
CA LEU A 82 11.96 12.27 15.60
C LEU A 82 11.66 11.00 16.43
N LYS A 83 12.61 10.08 16.55
CA LYS A 83 12.48 8.92 17.45
C LYS A 83 12.21 9.32 18.88
N THR A 84 12.95 10.31 19.36
CA THR A 84 12.80 10.83 20.72
C THR A 84 11.45 11.55 20.89
N PHE A 85 11.06 12.35 19.90
CA PHE A 85 9.85 13.16 19.95
C PHE A 85 8.58 12.31 19.93
N TRP A 86 8.49 11.34 19.02
CA TRP A 86 7.31 10.47 18.92
C TRP A 86 7.35 9.21 19.79
N GLY A 87 8.50 8.89 20.38
CA GLY A 87 8.64 7.73 21.27
C GLY A 87 8.51 6.38 20.57
N LEU A 88 8.76 6.31 19.25
CA LEU A 88 8.71 5.09 18.45
C LEU A 88 9.90 5.02 17.47
N PRO A 89 10.23 3.81 16.97
CA PRO A 89 11.22 3.65 15.91
C PRO A 89 10.82 4.45 14.65
N VAL A 90 11.69 5.35 14.22
CA VAL A 90 11.52 6.14 12.99
C VAL A 90 12.69 5.84 12.06
N GLU A 91 12.42 5.69 10.78
CA GLU A 91 13.43 5.63 9.74
C GLU A 91 13.15 6.72 8.70
N LEU A 92 14.18 7.46 8.30
CA LEU A 92 14.11 8.45 7.24
C LEU A 92 14.92 7.97 6.05
N PHE A 93 14.32 8.12 4.86
CA PHE A 93 15.00 7.83 3.61
C PHE A 93 14.78 8.98 2.63
N ALA A 94 15.87 9.47 2.05
CA ALA A 94 15.82 10.51 1.02
C ALA A 94 16.50 10.04 -0.26
N HIS A 95 15.87 10.32 -1.39
CA HIS A 95 16.42 10.01 -2.71
C HIS A 95 16.42 11.26 -3.61
N ASP A 96 17.14 11.18 -4.71
CA ASP A 96 17.14 12.26 -5.70
C ASP A 96 15.78 12.35 -6.42
N SER A 97 15.36 13.58 -6.74
CA SER A 97 14.09 13.82 -7.43
C SER A 97 14.15 13.54 -8.95
N ASP A 98 15.33 13.28 -9.50
CA ASP A 98 15.50 12.99 -10.92
C ASP A 98 14.97 11.60 -11.28
N LEU A 99 13.90 11.58 -12.06
CA LEU A 99 13.27 10.37 -12.60
C LEU A 99 13.54 10.20 -14.11
N SER A 100 14.56 10.86 -14.65
CA SER A 100 14.97 10.70 -16.04
C SER A 100 15.35 9.24 -16.36
N ASN A 101 15.45 8.93 -17.65
CA ASN A 101 15.75 7.58 -18.14
C ASN A 101 16.92 6.90 -17.39
N GLY A 102 16.66 5.78 -16.78
CA GLY A 102 17.61 5.01 -15.94
C GLY A 102 17.56 5.33 -14.45
N ASN A 103 17.11 6.50 -14.02
CA ASN A 103 16.99 6.86 -12.62
C ASN A 103 15.64 6.40 -12.03
N ALA A 104 14.57 6.34 -12.82
CA ALA A 104 13.27 5.84 -12.37
C ALA A 104 13.36 4.40 -11.81
N LEU A 105 14.11 3.52 -12.48
CA LEU A 105 14.33 2.15 -11.97
C LEU A 105 15.17 2.15 -10.70
N LYS A 106 16.20 2.99 -10.59
CA LYS A 106 16.99 3.13 -9.36
C LYS A 106 16.11 3.60 -8.20
N THR A 107 15.23 4.58 -8.47
CA THR A 107 14.29 5.06 -7.46
C THR A 107 13.29 3.97 -7.07
N LEU A 108 12.76 3.19 -8.03
CA LEU A 108 11.92 2.04 -7.71
C LEU A 108 12.64 1.05 -6.78
N MET A 109 13.90 0.69 -7.10
CA MET A 109 14.69 -0.23 -6.26
C MET A 109 14.99 0.35 -4.90
N PHE A 110 15.22 1.67 -4.79
CA PHE A 110 15.35 2.34 -3.50
C PHE A 110 14.09 2.15 -2.62
N TYR A 111 12.88 2.26 -3.20
CA TYR A 111 11.64 1.99 -2.46
C TYR A 111 11.52 0.50 -2.08
N VAL A 112 11.95 -0.40 -2.95
CA VAL A 112 12.01 -1.85 -2.65
C VAL A 112 12.91 -2.08 -1.43
N ASP A 113 14.11 -1.51 -1.41
CA ASP A 113 15.06 -1.63 -0.30
C ASP A 113 14.51 -1.05 1.02
N CYS A 114 13.80 0.09 0.96
CA CYS A 114 13.11 0.66 2.13
C CYS A 114 12.04 -0.30 2.69
N LEU A 115 11.27 -0.91 1.81
CA LEU A 115 10.21 -1.85 2.19
C LEU A 115 10.76 -3.19 2.71
N GLU A 116 11.95 -3.63 2.26
CA GLU A 116 12.59 -4.85 2.75
C GLU A 116 12.90 -4.79 4.25
N ARG A 117 13.07 -3.59 4.79
CA ARG A 117 13.32 -3.36 6.22
C ARG A 117 12.06 -3.54 7.07
N VAL A 118 10.88 -3.55 6.46
CA VAL A 118 9.61 -3.80 7.16
C VAL A 118 9.38 -5.31 7.25
N PRO A 119 9.18 -5.89 8.44
CA PRO A 119 8.89 -7.32 8.60
C PRO A 119 7.64 -7.74 7.84
N VAL A 120 7.64 -8.95 7.31
CA VAL A 120 6.54 -9.47 6.45
C VAL A 120 5.23 -9.71 7.20
N ASP A 121 5.29 -9.89 8.50
CA ASP A 121 4.14 -10.10 9.40
C ASP A 121 3.51 -8.79 9.90
N HIS A 122 4.08 -7.63 9.53
CA HIS A 122 3.53 -6.32 9.86
C HIS A 122 2.50 -5.88 8.81
N GLU A 123 1.43 -5.25 9.26
CA GLU A 123 0.51 -4.51 8.39
C GLU A 123 1.17 -3.21 7.93
N LEU A 124 1.09 -2.90 6.64
CA LEU A 124 1.56 -1.65 6.05
C LEU A 124 0.42 -0.63 5.99
N ILE A 125 0.63 0.56 6.52
CA ILE A 125 -0.26 1.70 6.34
C ILE A 125 0.47 2.73 5.50
N LEU A 126 0.00 2.95 4.29
CA LEU A 126 0.62 3.84 3.30
C LEU A 126 -0.11 5.17 3.26
N ASP A 127 0.61 6.24 3.56
CA ASP A 127 0.14 7.60 3.31
C ASP A 127 0.58 8.06 1.91
N LEU A 128 -0.39 8.39 1.06
CA LEU A 128 -0.18 8.95 -0.27
C LEU A 128 -0.52 10.44 -0.37
N SER A 129 -0.77 11.11 0.76
CA SER A 129 -1.28 12.49 0.82
C SER A 129 -0.24 13.53 0.44
N HIS A 130 0.98 13.32 0.91
CA HIS A 130 2.07 14.27 0.75
C HIS A 130 3.19 13.63 -0.05
N GLY A 131 3.64 14.32 -1.07
CA GLY A 131 4.77 13.87 -1.83
C GLY A 131 4.76 14.34 -3.28
N PHE A 132 5.92 14.24 -3.89
CA PHE A 132 6.09 14.44 -5.32
C PHE A 132 5.21 13.45 -6.09
N ARG A 133 4.44 13.91 -7.07
CA ARG A 133 3.39 13.13 -7.77
C ARG A 133 3.77 11.70 -8.21
N PRO A 134 4.99 11.41 -8.68
CA PRO A 134 5.41 10.04 -9.01
C PRO A 134 5.60 9.11 -7.80
N MET A 135 5.82 9.63 -6.58
CA MET A 135 6.13 8.82 -5.41
C MET A 135 5.05 7.79 -5.06
N PRO A 136 3.74 8.13 -5.05
CA PRO A 136 2.68 7.15 -4.84
C PRO A 136 2.74 5.98 -5.83
N VAL A 137 3.00 6.27 -7.11
CA VAL A 137 3.12 5.23 -8.15
C VAL A 137 4.32 4.34 -7.90
N LEU A 138 5.48 4.92 -7.56
CA LEU A 138 6.71 4.18 -7.26
C LEU A 138 6.53 3.30 -6.02
N LEU A 139 5.92 3.83 -4.95
CA LEU A 139 5.68 3.09 -3.72
C LEU A 139 4.74 1.89 -3.97
N LEU A 140 3.60 2.10 -4.62
CA LEU A 140 2.67 1.02 -4.94
C LEU A 140 3.31 -0.03 -5.87
N SER A 141 4.08 0.42 -6.87
CA SER A 141 4.81 -0.47 -7.78
C SER A 141 5.87 -1.30 -7.04
N SER A 142 6.57 -0.70 -6.07
CA SER A 142 7.58 -1.41 -5.25
C SER A 142 6.96 -2.50 -4.39
N ILE A 143 5.80 -2.24 -3.78
CA ILE A 143 5.07 -3.25 -3.01
C ILE A 143 4.65 -4.40 -3.93
N ARG A 144 4.08 -4.10 -5.11
CA ARG A 144 3.69 -5.14 -6.08
C ARG A 144 4.90 -5.93 -6.56
N TYR A 145 6.03 -5.26 -6.82
CA TYR A 145 7.28 -5.91 -7.20
C TYR A 145 7.75 -6.89 -6.12
N GLN A 146 7.78 -6.47 -4.85
CA GLN A 146 8.14 -7.35 -3.73
C GLN A 146 7.15 -8.52 -3.56
N GLN A 147 5.85 -8.28 -3.63
CA GLN A 147 4.85 -9.34 -3.55
C GLN A 147 4.97 -10.36 -4.68
N ALA A 148 5.40 -9.92 -5.86
CA ALA A 148 5.65 -10.83 -6.98
C ALA A 148 6.86 -11.75 -6.75
N LEU A 149 7.93 -11.22 -6.15
CA LEU A 149 9.20 -11.92 -5.97
C LEU A 149 9.33 -12.64 -4.61
N THR A 150 8.62 -12.18 -3.58
CA THR A 150 8.71 -12.69 -2.21
C THR A 150 7.36 -13.27 -1.79
N PRO A 151 7.18 -14.60 -1.84
CA PRO A 151 5.90 -15.26 -1.54
C PRO A 151 5.33 -14.88 -0.18
N GLU A 152 6.18 -14.70 0.83
CA GLU A 152 5.79 -14.35 2.20
C GLU A 152 5.13 -12.97 2.29
N ARG A 153 5.47 -12.05 1.36
CA ARG A 153 4.86 -10.71 1.30
C ARG A 153 3.51 -10.67 0.59
N ARG A 154 3.11 -11.74 -0.09
CA ARG A 154 1.81 -11.79 -0.79
C ARG A 154 0.63 -11.66 0.15
N ALA A 155 0.74 -12.23 1.34
CA ALA A 155 -0.28 -12.17 2.38
C ALA A 155 -0.17 -10.90 3.25
N GLN A 156 0.86 -10.06 3.07
CA GLN A 156 1.04 -8.85 3.85
C GLN A 156 -0.12 -7.90 3.63
N LYS A 157 -0.77 -7.51 4.72
CA LYS A 157 -1.88 -6.58 4.68
C LYS A 157 -1.39 -5.17 4.40
N VAL A 158 -2.04 -4.52 3.44
CA VAL A 158 -1.72 -3.15 3.02
C VAL A 158 -2.97 -2.30 3.11
N ARG A 159 -2.89 -1.22 3.87
CA ARG A 159 -3.89 -0.15 3.89
C ARG A 159 -3.35 1.07 3.17
N ILE A 160 -4.20 1.73 2.43
CA ILE A 160 -3.85 2.93 1.69
C ILE A 160 -4.75 4.07 2.12
N VAL A 161 -4.14 5.15 2.56
CA VAL A 161 -4.84 6.35 2.98
C VAL A 161 -4.39 7.56 2.18
N TYR A 162 -5.32 8.46 2.00
CA TYR A 162 -5.11 9.71 1.30
C TYR A 162 -5.87 10.85 1.99
N GLY A 163 -5.15 11.84 2.48
CA GLY A 163 -5.71 13.09 2.99
C GLY A 163 -6.05 14.01 1.82
N GLU A 164 -7.33 14.12 1.49
CA GLU A 164 -7.81 14.98 0.42
C GLU A 164 -7.71 16.45 0.87
N TYR A 165 -6.90 17.24 0.15
CA TYR A 165 -6.78 18.66 0.49
C TYR A 165 -8.11 19.39 0.30
N GLY A 166 -8.67 19.88 1.40
CA GLY A 166 -9.97 20.57 1.46
C GLY A 166 -9.93 21.95 2.13
N GLY A 167 -8.76 22.57 2.20
CA GLY A 167 -8.58 23.83 2.95
C GLY A 167 -8.52 23.59 4.46
N LYS A 168 -9.46 24.14 5.24
CA LYS A 168 -9.48 23.99 6.71
C LYS A 168 -9.86 22.58 7.18
N VAL A 169 -10.59 21.82 6.35
CA VAL A 169 -11.00 20.45 6.65
C VAL A 169 -10.58 19.57 5.49
N SER A 170 -9.75 18.57 5.78
CA SER A 170 -9.29 17.57 4.83
C SER A 170 -9.96 16.23 5.13
N LYS A 171 -10.63 15.65 4.14
CA LYS A 171 -11.23 14.33 4.30
C LYS A 171 -10.16 13.26 4.12
N VAL A 172 -10.09 12.32 5.05
CA VAL A 172 -9.23 11.16 4.91
C VAL A 172 -9.99 10.07 4.16
N ARG A 173 -9.46 9.68 3.01
CA ARG A 173 -9.99 8.62 2.15
C ARG A 173 -9.24 7.32 2.39
N ASN A 174 -9.99 6.25 2.56
CA ASN A 174 -9.44 4.91 2.51
C ASN A 174 -9.50 4.43 1.05
N LEU A 175 -8.37 3.98 0.51
CA LEU A 175 -8.22 3.48 -0.85
C LEU A 175 -7.95 1.96 -0.89
N ASP A 176 -8.18 1.24 0.22
CA ASP A 176 -7.94 -0.20 0.33
C ASP A 176 -8.69 -0.99 -0.76
N ALA A 177 -9.94 -0.59 -1.08
CA ALA A 177 -10.72 -1.24 -2.12
C ALA A 177 -10.06 -1.20 -3.51
N ILE A 178 -9.31 -0.14 -3.83
CA ILE A 178 -8.54 -0.04 -5.08
C ILE A 178 -7.41 -1.07 -5.06
N TRP A 179 -6.67 -1.14 -3.95
CA TRP A 179 -5.58 -2.08 -3.77
C TRP A 179 -6.05 -3.54 -3.83
N GLU A 180 -7.12 -3.85 -3.12
CA GLU A 180 -7.77 -5.17 -3.13
C GLU A 180 -8.23 -5.55 -4.53
N GLY A 181 -8.89 -4.64 -5.25
CA GLY A 181 -9.33 -4.86 -6.63
C GLY A 181 -8.16 -5.19 -7.57
N MET A 182 -7.03 -4.49 -7.46
CA MET A 182 -5.83 -4.80 -8.24
C MET A 182 -5.26 -6.18 -7.90
N ARG A 183 -5.24 -6.56 -6.64
CA ARG A 183 -4.74 -7.85 -6.16
C ARG A 183 -5.61 -9.00 -6.66
N VAL A 184 -6.92 -8.85 -6.56
CA VAL A 184 -7.87 -9.84 -7.06
C VAL A 184 -7.81 -9.98 -8.57
N ALA A 185 -7.71 -8.87 -9.30
CA ALA A 185 -7.59 -8.91 -10.77
C ALA A 185 -6.34 -9.71 -11.21
N GLU A 186 -5.21 -9.56 -10.52
CA GLU A 186 -3.99 -10.33 -10.77
C GLU A 186 -4.18 -11.81 -10.44
N SER A 187 -4.77 -12.12 -9.30
CA SER A 187 -5.06 -13.51 -8.89
C SER A 187 -6.03 -14.19 -9.87
N ALA A 188 -7.05 -13.47 -10.33
CA ALA A 188 -7.97 -13.95 -11.34
C ALA A 188 -7.28 -14.17 -12.69
N ARG A 189 -6.41 -13.24 -13.12
CA ARG A 189 -5.61 -13.41 -14.34
C ARG A 189 -4.80 -14.69 -14.29
N ARG A 190 -4.10 -14.96 -13.19
CA ARG A 190 -3.31 -16.21 -13.02
C ARG A 190 -4.18 -17.45 -13.05
N TRP A 191 -5.37 -17.39 -12.45
CA TRP A 191 -6.33 -18.48 -12.56
C TRP A 191 -6.75 -18.74 -14.01
N PHE A 192 -7.16 -17.70 -14.74
CA PHE A 192 -7.63 -17.86 -16.12
C PHE A 192 -6.54 -18.25 -17.12
N GLU A 193 -5.28 -17.85 -16.87
CA GLU A 193 -4.16 -18.14 -17.78
C GLU A 193 -3.49 -19.50 -17.50
N ILE A 194 -3.29 -19.83 -16.23
CA ILE A 194 -2.50 -21.00 -15.84
C ILE A 194 -3.16 -21.90 -14.77
N PHE A 195 -4.42 -21.64 -14.47
CA PHE A 195 -5.20 -22.36 -13.44
C PHE A 195 -4.55 -22.38 -12.04
N SER A 196 -3.75 -21.37 -11.70
CA SER A 196 -3.21 -21.21 -10.37
C SER A 196 -4.30 -20.63 -9.45
N ALA A 197 -4.85 -21.47 -8.58
CA ALA A 197 -6.04 -21.16 -7.79
C ALA A 197 -5.74 -20.53 -6.43
N GLU A 198 -4.54 -20.70 -5.89
CA GLU A 198 -4.22 -20.45 -4.49
C GLU A 198 -4.54 -19.01 -4.05
N GLU A 199 -4.08 -18.03 -4.81
CA GLU A 199 -4.28 -16.62 -4.49
C GLU A 199 -5.74 -16.20 -4.64
N LEU A 200 -6.40 -16.61 -5.74
CA LEU A 200 -7.82 -16.31 -5.96
C LEU A 200 -8.70 -16.92 -4.88
N CYS A 201 -8.40 -18.15 -4.44
CA CYS A 201 -9.13 -18.79 -3.36
C CYS A 201 -9.02 -18.01 -2.05
N MET A 202 -7.83 -17.53 -1.69
CA MET A 202 -7.66 -16.71 -0.47
C MET A 202 -8.53 -15.44 -0.51
N GLU A 203 -8.66 -14.81 -1.69
CA GLU A 203 -9.49 -13.62 -1.86
C GLU A 203 -11.00 -13.92 -1.74
N LEU A 204 -11.42 -15.10 -2.19
CA LEU A 204 -12.83 -15.50 -2.24
C LEU A 204 -13.32 -16.16 -0.94
N GLU A 205 -12.44 -16.79 -0.17
CA GLU A 205 -12.79 -17.67 0.94
C GLU A 205 -13.60 -16.97 2.04
N GLY A 206 -13.32 -15.68 2.28
CA GLY A 206 -13.97 -14.88 3.32
C GLY A 206 -15.46 -14.62 3.07
N PHE A 207 -15.94 -14.65 1.82
CA PHE A 207 -17.33 -14.34 1.47
C PHE A 207 -17.98 -15.36 0.53
N TRP A 208 -17.19 -16.20 -0.17
CA TRP A 208 -17.71 -17.21 -1.11
C TRP A 208 -16.91 -18.53 -1.03
N SER A 209 -16.89 -19.14 0.14
CA SER A 209 -16.09 -20.33 0.44
C SER A 209 -16.37 -21.55 -0.45
N GLU A 210 -17.64 -21.74 -0.89
CA GLU A 210 -17.99 -22.84 -1.81
C GLU A 210 -17.33 -22.65 -3.17
N GLY A 211 -17.37 -21.44 -3.71
CA GLY A 211 -16.75 -21.09 -4.99
C GLY A 211 -15.21 -21.20 -4.90
N ALA A 212 -14.64 -20.67 -3.83
CA ALA A 212 -13.19 -20.76 -3.57
C ALA A 212 -12.72 -22.22 -3.59
N ARG A 213 -13.42 -23.10 -2.88
CA ARG A 213 -13.11 -24.55 -2.85
C ARG A 213 -13.21 -25.19 -4.24
N ALA A 214 -14.30 -24.92 -4.96
CA ALA A 214 -14.49 -25.47 -6.30
C ALA A 214 -13.42 -25.01 -7.30
N ILE A 215 -13.00 -23.73 -7.24
CA ILE A 215 -11.91 -23.17 -8.03
C ILE A 215 -10.57 -23.83 -7.69
N LYS A 216 -10.29 -24.05 -6.40
CA LYS A 216 -9.07 -24.72 -5.92
C LYS A 216 -8.99 -26.14 -6.44
N ASP A 217 -10.05 -26.93 -6.24
CA ASP A 217 -10.09 -28.34 -6.62
C ASP A 217 -9.99 -28.50 -8.15
N LEU A 218 -10.63 -27.60 -8.90
CA LEU A 218 -10.55 -27.57 -10.36
C LEU A 218 -9.13 -27.23 -10.82
N GLY A 219 -8.50 -26.20 -10.25
CA GLY A 219 -7.11 -25.83 -10.57
C GLY A 219 -6.14 -26.99 -10.33
N GLN A 220 -6.25 -27.66 -9.19
CA GLN A 220 -5.42 -28.82 -8.87
C GLN A 220 -5.63 -29.98 -9.85
N ALA A 221 -6.87 -30.26 -10.24
CA ALA A 221 -7.17 -31.32 -11.20
C ALA A 221 -6.59 -31.02 -12.59
N ILE A 222 -6.70 -29.78 -13.05
CA ILE A 222 -6.15 -29.35 -14.35
C ILE A 222 -4.62 -29.38 -14.32
N GLN A 223 -3.99 -28.85 -13.28
CA GLN A 223 -2.52 -28.87 -13.14
C GLN A 223 -1.97 -30.29 -13.06
N ALA A 224 -2.72 -31.23 -12.46
CA ALA A 224 -2.38 -32.64 -12.43
C ALA A 224 -2.67 -33.38 -13.76
N ASN A 225 -3.24 -32.68 -14.75
CA ASN A 225 -3.72 -33.25 -16.02
C ASN A 225 -4.74 -34.41 -15.81
N ASP A 226 -5.54 -34.31 -14.75
CA ASP A 226 -6.55 -35.30 -14.36
C ASP A 226 -7.96 -34.82 -14.74
N LEU A 227 -8.35 -35.04 -15.99
CA LEU A 227 -9.63 -34.63 -16.53
C LEU A 227 -10.82 -35.30 -15.84
N GLN A 228 -10.67 -36.56 -15.38
CA GLN A 228 -11.73 -37.25 -14.65
C GLN A 228 -11.97 -36.62 -13.29
N ARG A 229 -10.90 -36.25 -12.59
CA ARG A 229 -10.98 -35.55 -11.32
C ARG A 229 -11.58 -34.14 -11.48
N ALA A 230 -11.38 -33.47 -12.61
CA ALA A 230 -11.90 -32.14 -12.89
C ALA A 230 -13.44 -32.09 -13.01
N LEU A 231 -14.13 -33.17 -13.35
CA LEU A 231 -15.58 -33.17 -13.56
C LEU A 231 -16.38 -32.85 -12.30
N SER A 232 -15.94 -33.31 -11.13
CA SER A 232 -16.60 -33.03 -9.85
C SER A 232 -16.48 -31.53 -9.45
N PRO A 233 -15.28 -30.92 -9.45
CA PRO A 233 -15.12 -29.48 -9.22
C PRO A 233 -15.87 -28.59 -10.22
N ILE A 234 -15.94 -28.96 -11.51
CA ILE A 234 -16.73 -28.21 -12.51
C ILE A 234 -18.21 -28.17 -12.10
N ARG A 235 -18.78 -29.30 -11.70
CA ARG A 235 -20.18 -29.36 -11.22
C ARG A 235 -20.37 -28.56 -9.92
N ALA A 236 -19.40 -28.66 -9.01
CA ALA A 236 -19.42 -27.92 -7.75
C ALA A 236 -19.37 -26.41 -8.02
N LEU A 237 -18.51 -25.95 -8.94
CA LEU A 237 -18.44 -24.55 -9.36
C LEU A 237 -19.77 -24.08 -9.95
N GLY A 238 -20.37 -24.87 -10.87
CA GLY A 238 -21.71 -24.55 -11.42
C GLY A 238 -22.79 -24.46 -10.35
N GLY A 239 -22.71 -25.27 -9.30
CA GLY A 239 -23.58 -25.18 -8.12
C GLY A 239 -23.35 -23.94 -7.28
N ALA A 240 -22.09 -23.59 -7.06
CA ALA A 240 -21.69 -22.39 -6.30
C ALA A 240 -22.06 -21.09 -7.05
N LEU A 241 -21.93 -21.08 -8.37
CA LEU A 241 -22.32 -19.94 -9.23
C LEU A 241 -23.82 -19.60 -9.13
N LYS A 242 -24.68 -20.57 -8.78
CA LYS A 242 -26.12 -20.37 -8.57
C LYS A 242 -26.43 -19.82 -7.18
N ARG A 243 -25.49 -19.87 -6.24
CA ARG A 243 -25.62 -19.46 -4.85
C ARG A 243 -24.60 -18.39 -4.52
N THR A 244 -24.60 -17.33 -5.31
CA THR A 244 -23.70 -16.20 -5.08
C THR A 244 -24.11 -15.42 -3.82
N PRO A 245 -23.14 -14.94 -3.02
CA PRO A 245 -23.47 -14.17 -1.83
C PRO A 245 -24.17 -12.85 -2.18
N GLU A 246 -25.16 -12.47 -1.38
CA GLU A 246 -25.87 -11.18 -1.51
C GLU A 246 -24.94 -10.01 -1.19
N GLU A 247 -24.09 -10.18 -0.18
CA GLU A 247 -23.06 -9.21 0.17
C GLU A 247 -21.71 -9.65 -0.43
N SER A 248 -21.28 -8.93 -1.43
CA SER A 248 -20.00 -9.21 -2.09
C SER A 248 -19.25 -7.90 -2.42
N PRO A 249 -17.90 -7.94 -2.46
CA PRO A 249 -17.12 -6.78 -2.88
C PRO A 249 -17.49 -6.30 -4.29
N ALA A 250 -17.32 -5.00 -4.54
CA ALA A 250 -17.71 -4.35 -5.81
C ALA A 250 -17.02 -4.95 -7.06
N TRP A 251 -15.85 -5.57 -6.90
CA TRP A 251 -15.13 -6.24 -7.99
C TRP A 251 -15.62 -7.67 -8.30
N PHE A 252 -16.37 -8.29 -7.39
CA PHE A 252 -16.79 -9.70 -7.53
C PHE A 252 -17.69 -9.98 -8.74
N PRO A 253 -18.66 -9.12 -9.12
CA PRO A 253 -19.48 -9.35 -10.29
C PRO A 253 -18.70 -9.57 -11.59
N ASP A 254 -17.58 -8.87 -11.77
CA ASP A 254 -16.72 -9.02 -12.96
C ASP A 254 -16.05 -10.39 -13.01
N ILE A 255 -15.52 -10.86 -11.87
CA ILE A 255 -14.95 -12.20 -11.75
C ILE A 255 -16.03 -13.26 -11.97
N LEU A 256 -17.20 -13.08 -11.36
CA LEU A 256 -18.32 -13.99 -11.48
C LEU A 256 -18.77 -14.15 -12.94
N SER A 257 -18.86 -13.06 -13.69
CA SER A 257 -19.19 -13.08 -15.11
C SER A 257 -18.21 -13.94 -15.93
N LYS A 258 -16.92 -13.80 -15.66
CA LYS A 258 -15.87 -14.63 -16.32
C LYS A 258 -15.95 -16.10 -15.92
N LEU A 259 -16.23 -16.40 -14.65
CA LEU A 259 -16.42 -17.78 -14.19
C LEU A 259 -17.65 -18.44 -14.83
N HIS A 260 -18.74 -17.69 -15.01
CA HIS A 260 -19.90 -18.15 -15.75
C HIS A 260 -19.54 -18.50 -17.21
N ALA A 261 -18.75 -17.67 -17.88
CA ALA A 261 -18.33 -17.91 -19.25
C ALA A 261 -17.44 -19.17 -19.41
N LEU A 262 -16.70 -19.55 -18.35
CA LEU A 262 -15.91 -20.80 -18.36
C LEU A 262 -16.76 -22.05 -18.13
N HIS A 263 -17.92 -21.90 -17.47
CA HIS A 263 -18.79 -23.03 -17.14
C HIS A 263 -19.63 -23.48 -18.33
N HIS A 264 -19.88 -22.60 -19.30
CA HIS A 264 -20.62 -22.86 -20.53
C HIS A 264 -19.71 -23.25 -21.68
#